data_9bb57b5394498664d116b492f216b088
#
_entry.id   9bb57b5394498664d116b492f216b088
#
_cell.length_a   1.000
_cell.length_b   1.000
_cell.length_c   1.000
_cell.angle_alpha   90.00
_cell.angle_beta   90.00
_cell.angle_gamma   90.00
#
_symmetry.space_group_name_H-M   'P 1'
#
loop_
_entity.id
_entity.type
_entity.pdbx_description
1 polymer ?
#
loop_
_entity_poly.entity_id
_entity_poly.type
_entity_poly.pdbx_seq_one_letter_code
_entity_poly.pdbx_strand_id
1 'polypeptide(L)'
;MVVGQTPEKAEPLQYLFIFLRSVLFAPIFEELVYRRILLGLLRHSGRLPFWVVNLAQASVFALFHSSVPQAIKSFIFALIAGYVYNKTNKLGYCIVMHSVANLVVLVLGVVKLI
;
A
#
# COMPACT_ATOMS: atom_id res chain seq x y z
N MET A 1 0.84 3.00 -6.86
CA MET A 1 -0.52 3.37 -7.26
C MET A 1 -0.51 4.70 -8.00
N VAL A 2 -1.19 4.77 -9.07
CA VAL A 2 -1.15 5.94 -9.95
C VAL A 2 -2.27 6.91 -9.55
N VAL A 3 -2.11 7.54 -8.41
CA VAL A 3 -3.11 8.47 -7.87
C VAL A 3 -3.13 9.78 -8.64
N GLY A 4 -1.96 10.18 -9.20
CA GLY A 4 -1.85 11.41 -9.98
C GLY A 4 -2.60 11.40 -11.31
N GLN A 5 -3.24 10.28 -11.64
CA GLN A 5 -4.03 10.15 -12.85
C GLN A 5 -5.53 10.15 -12.59
N THR A 6 -5.98 10.75 -11.49
CA THR A 6 -7.41 10.98 -11.31
C THR A 6 -7.86 11.89 -12.45
N PRO A 7 -8.63 11.39 -13.39
CA PRO A 7 -8.94 12.18 -14.58
C PRO A 7 -9.95 13.25 -14.23
N GLU A 8 -9.64 14.46 -14.61
CA GLU A 8 -10.52 15.62 -14.40
C GLU A 8 -11.87 15.47 -15.09
N LYS A 9 -11.92 14.64 -16.13
CA LYS A 9 -13.12 14.45 -16.95
C LYS A 9 -13.46 12.97 -17.12
N ALA A 10 -13.32 12.21 -16.05
CA ALA A 10 -13.58 10.79 -16.13
C ALA A 10 -15.07 10.49 -16.25
N GLU A 11 -15.40 9.58 -17.15
CA GLU A 11 -16.73 9.00 -17.21
C GLU A 11 -17.02 8.17 -15.96
N PRO A 12 -18.29 8.00 -15.56
CA PRO A 12 -18.64 7.21 -14.39
C PRO A 12 -18.02 5.80 -14.39
N LEU A 13 -17.94 5.17 -15.56
CA LEU A 13 -17.32 3.85 -15.70
C LEU A 13 -15.84 3.88 -15.40
N GLN A 14 -15.16 4.97 -15.76
CA GLN A 14 -13.73 5.15 -15.45
C GLN A 14 -13.50 5.29 -13.95
N TYR A 15 -14.38 6.03 -13.24
CA TYR A 15 -14.29 6.13 -11.78
C TYR A 15 -14.50 4.78 -11.11
N LEU A 16 -15.44 3.98 -11.59
CA LEU A 16 -15.64 2.62 -11.09
C LEU A 16 -14.38 1.77 -11.29
N PHE A 17 -13.77 1.86 -12.48
CA PHE A 17 -12.55 1.12 -12.78
C PHE A 17 -11.40 1.55 -11.88
N ILE A 18 -11.20 2.85 -11.68
CA ILE A 18 -10.16 3.39 -10.79
C ILE A 18 -10.40 2.91 -9.36
N PHE A 19 -11.64 2.94 -8.89
CA PHE A 19 -12.00 2.45 -7.56
C PHE A 19 -11.64 0.99 -7.39
N LEU A 20 -12.10 0.13 -8.30
CA LEU A 20 -11.83 -1.30 -8.20
C LEU A 20 -10.33 -1.59 -8.20
N ARG A 21 -9.59 -0.96 -9.08
CA ARG A 21 -8.14 -1.16 -9.16
C ARG A 21 -7.43 -0.67 -7.92
N SER A 22 -7.71 0.56 -7.50
CA SER A 22 -6.93 1.24 -6.45
C SER A 22 -7.34 0.85 -5.03
N VAL A 23 -8.60 0.52 -4.83
CA VAL A 23 -9.14 0.25 -3.49
C VAL A 23 -9.24 -1.25 -3.20
N LEU A 24 -9.45 -2.07 -4.23
CA LEU A 24 -9.60 -3.51 -4.05
C LEU A 24 -8.40 -4.31 -4.57
N PHE A 25 -8.15 -4.27 -5.87
CA PHE A 25 -7.19 -5.19 -6.47
C PHE A 25 -5.73 -4.87 -6.12
N ALA A 26 -5.32 -3.61 -6.24
CA ALA A 26 -3.94 -3.25 -5.95
C ALA A 26 -3.58 -3.48 -4.48
N PRO A 27 -4.39 -3.08 -3.49
CA PRO A 27 -4.09 -3.39 -2.10
C PRO A 27 -3.99 -4.88 -1.80
N ILE A 28 -4.89 -5.70 -2.33
CA ILE A 28 -4.84 -7.15 -2.11
C ILE A 28 -3.53 -7.71 -2.67
N PHE A 29 -3.21 -7.36 -3.90
CA PHE A 29 -2.01 -7.88 -4.57
C PHE A 29 -0.72 -7.39 -3.91
N GLU A 30 -0.64 -6.09 -3.62
CA GLU A 30 0.56 -5.51 -3.02
C GLU A 30 0.80 -6.02 -1.60
N GLU A 31 -0.24 -6.13 -0.77
CA GLU A 31 -0.08 -6.66 0.58
C GLU A 31 0.31 -8.13 0.56
N LEU A 32 -0.23 -8.91 -0.37
CA LEU A 32 0.18 -10.29 -0.53
C LEU A 32 1.67 -10.39 -0.86
N VAL A 33 2.14 -9.59 -1.80
CA VAL A 33 3.55 -9.61 -2.23
C VAL A 33 4.48 -9.10 -1.13
N TYR A 34 4.18 -7.94 -0.54
CA TYR A 34 5.12 -7.30 0.38
C TYR A 34 5.03 -7.83 1.80
N ARG A 35 3.83 -8.12 2.29
CA ARG A 35 3.68 -8.60 3.68
C ARG A 35 3.76 -10.11 3.78
N ARG A 36 2.98 -10.81 2.99
CA ARG A 36 3.00 -12.27 3.10
C ARG A 36 4.28 -12.88 2.52
N ILE A 37 4.66 -12.50 1.32
CA ILE A 37 5.80 -13.12 0.63
C ILE A 37 7.12 -12.50 1.09
N LEU A 38 7.35 -11.22 0.82
CA LEU A 38 8.65 -10.60 1.10
C LEU A 38 8.97 -10.56 2.60
N LEU A 39 8.09 -9.98 3.38
CA LEU A 39 8.29 -9.90 4.84
C LEU A 39 8.37 -11.30 5.45
N GLY A 40 7.52 -12.22 4.99
CA GLY A 40 7.52 -13.59 5.45
C GLY A 40 8.85 -14.30 5.19
N LEU A 41 9.41 -14.16 4.00
CA LEU A 41 10.70 -14.74 3.65
C LEU A 41 11.83 -14.14 4.50
N LEU A 42 11.83 -12.82 4.68
CA LEU A 42 12.85 -12.15 5.49
C LEU A 42 12.79 -12.57 6.96
N ARG A 43 11.58 -12.70 7.50
CA ARG A 43 11.41 -13.19 8.89
C ARG A 43 11.84 -14.62 9.05
N HIS A 44 11.56 -15.45 8.05
CA HIS A 44 11.84 -16.88 8.12
C HIS A 44 13.32 -17.18 8.17
N SER A 45 14.17 -16.27 7.70
CA SER A 45 15.62 -16.46 7.79
C SER A 45 16.12 -16.56 9.24
N GLY A 46 15.40 -15.93 10.18
CA GLY A 46 15.71 -15.97 11.61
C GLY A 46 17.01 -15.30 12.03
N ARG A 47 17.74 -14.68 11.10
CA ARG A 47 19.08 -14.12 11.36
C ARG A 47 19.06 -12.65 11.76
N LEU A 48 17.97 -11.93 11.41
CA LEU A 48 17.89 -10.50 11.61
C LEU A 48 16.77 -10.18 12.59
N PRO A 49 16.95 -9.13 13.44
CA PRO A 49 15.87 -8.67 14.27
C PRO A 49 14.74 -8.09 13.41
N PHE A 50 13.52 -8.12 13.93
CA PHE A 50 12.35 -7.70 13.15
C PHE A 50 12.47 -6.27 12.63
N TRP A 51 13.02 -5.34 13.41
CA TRP A 51 13.11 -3.94 12.98
C TRP A 51 13.94 -3.79 11.68
N VAL A 52 14.99 -4.62 11.51
CA VAL A 52 15.79 -4.63 10.28
C VAL A 52 14.97 -5.16 9.12
N VAL A 53 14.28 -6.28 9.34
CA VAL A 53 13.42 -6.90 8.33
C VAL A 53 12.32 -5.95 7.91
N ASN A 54 11.72 -5.25 8.88
CA ASN A 54 10.65 -4.30 8.61
C ASN A 54 11.14 -3.09 7.81
N LEU A 55 12.30 -2.56 8.15
CA LEU A 55 12.93 -1.49 7.37
C LEU A 55 13.23 -1.94 5.94
N ALA A 56 13.72 -3.16 5.77
CA ALA A 56 14.05 -3.68 4.45
C ALA A 56 12.82 -3.79 3.56
N GLN A 57 11.72 -4.39 4.04
CA GLN A 57 10.51 -4.53 3.24
C GLN A 57 9.86 -3.16 2.96
N ALA A 58 9.90 -2.25 3.93
CA ALA A 58 9.34 -0.91 3.74
C ALA A 58 10.14 -0.11 2.72
N SER A 59 11.45 -0.26 2.70
CA SER A 59 12.32 0.38 1.72
C SER A 59 12.03 -0.12 0.31
N VAL A 60 11.88 -1.43 0.14
CA VAL A 60 11.53 -2.01 -1.16
C VAL A 60 10.17 -1.50 -1.62
N PHE A 61 9.19 -1.49 -0.72
CA PHE A 61 7.85 -0.99 -1.04
C PHE A 61 7.90 0.47 -1.51
N ALA A 62 8.67 1.31 -0.83
CA ALA A 62 8.80 2.72 -1.14
C ALA A 62 9.49 2.98 -2.48
N LEU A 63 10.47 2.16 -2.85
CA LEU A 63 11.23 2.34 -4.08
C LEU A 63 10.40 2.23 -5.36
N PHE A 64 9.25 1.57 -5.29
CA PHE A 64 8.37 1.41 -6.45
C PHE A 64 7.35 2.55 -6.60
N HIS A 65 7.54 3.66 -5.89
CA HIS A 65 6.67 4.82 -5.98
C HIS A 65 7.31 5.93 -6.80
N SER A 66 6.50 6.68 -7.54
CA SER A 66 6.96 7.57 -8.61
C SER A 66 7.50 8.91 -8.15
N SER A 67 7.22 9.33 -6.92
CA SER A 67 7.68 10.61 -6.39
C SER A 67 8.21 10.47 -4.97
N VAL A 68 9.09 11.39 -4.56
CA VAL A 68 9.64 11.38 -3.20
C VAL A 68 8.55 11.53 -2.13
N PRO A 69 7.57 12.45 -2.24
CA PRO A 69 6.49 12.50 -1.26
C PRO A 69 5.69 11.21 -1.15
N GLN A 70 5.39 10.57 -2.27
CA GLN A 70 4.67 9.29 -2.26
C GLN A 70 5.53 8.17 -1.68
N ALA A 71 6.83 8.16 -1.98
CA ALA A 71 7.75 7.17 -1.42
C ALA A 71 7.83 7.29 0.11
N ILE A 72 7.90 8.51 0.64
CA ILE A 72 7.94 8.72 2.09
C ILE A 72 6.65 8.24 2.75
N LYS A 73 5.50 8.60 2.21
CA LYS A 73 4.20 8.14 2.73
C LYS A 73 4.09 6.62 2.69
N SER A 74 4.52 6.02 1.58
CA SER A 74 4.49 4.58 1.40
C SER A 74 5.44 3.86 2.35
N PHE A 75 6.60 4.44 2.61
CA PHE A 75 7.55 3.91 3.57
C PHE A 75 6.95 3.86 4.97
N ILE A 76 6.36 4.98 5.41
CA ILE A 76 5.71 5.06 6.73
C ILE A 76 4.57 4.06 6.83
N PHE A 77 3.72 4.01 5.80
CA PHE A 77 2.62 3.04 5.74
C PHE A 77 3.16 1.61 5.85
N ALA A 78 4.19 1.29 5.09
CA ALA A 78 4.76 -0.06 5.06
C ALA A 78 5.38 -0.46 6.40
N LEU A 79 5.98 0.48 7.13
CA LEU A 79 6.48 0.21 8.48
C LEU A 79 5.34 -0.17 9.43
N ILE A 80 4.24 0.58 9.37
CA ILE A 80 3.06 0.32 10.21
C ILE A 80 2.41 -1.01 9.83
N ALA A 81 2.21 -1.24 8.52
CA ALA A 81 1.61 -2.47 8.03
C ALA A 81 2.47 -3.70 8.38
N GLY A 82 3.78 -3.58 8.25
CA GLY A 82 4.71 -4.64 8.64
C GLY A 82 4.63 -4.96 10.12
N TYR A 83 4.54 -3.94 10.97
CA TYR A 83 4.36 -4.13 12.39
C TYR A 83 3.04 -4.84 12.71
N VAL A 84 1.94 -4.39 12.11
CA VAL A 84 0.63 -5.00 12.30
C VAL A 84 0.65 -6.46 11.84
N TYR A 85 1.23 -6.73 10.68
CA TYR A 85 1.32 -8.10 10.18
C TYR A 85 2.16 -8.98 11.11
N ASN A 86 3.27 -8.46 11.61
CA ASN A 86 4.12 -9.22 12.53
C ASN A 86 3.40 -9.58 13.82
N LYS A 87 2.57 -8.65 14.34
CA LYS A 87 1.84 -8.86 15.59
C LYS A 87 0.63 -9.77 15.43
N THR A 88 -0.07 -9.68 14.30
CA THR A 88 -1.35 -10.37 14.12
C THR A 88 -1.24 -11.60 13.22
N ASN A 89 -0.24 -11.61 12.35
CA ASN A 89 -0.07 -12.61 11.28
C ASN A 89 -1.30 -12.72 10.37
N LYS A 90 -2.10 -11.65 10.30
CA LYS A 90 -3.33 -11.60 9.51
C LYS A 90 -3.18 -10.55 8.40
N LEU A 91 -3.10 -11.05 7.17
CA LEU A 91 -2.96 -10.21 5.99
C LEU A 91 -4.16 -9.28 5.80
N GLY A 92 -5.34 -9.71 6.22
CA GLY A 92 -6.58 -8.94 6.08
C GLY A 92 -6.51 -7.56 6.72
N TYR A 93 -5.86 -7.41 7.85
CA TYR A 93 -5.69 -6.09 8.48
C TYR A 93 -4.88 -5.14 7.59
N CYS A 94 -3.81 -5.66 7.00
CA CYS A 94 -2.96 -4.85 6.11
C CYS A 94 -3.71 -4.46 4.84
N ILE A 95 -4.48 -5.38 4.28
CA ILE A 95 -5.30 -5.11 3.10
C ILE A 95 -6.33 -4.02 3.39
N VAL A 96 -7.04 -4.11 4.50
CA VAL A 96 -8.04 -3.11 4.88
C VAL A 96 -7.40 -1.75 5.09
N MET A 97 -6.29 -1.69 5.83
CA MET A 97 -5.55 -0.43 6.05
C MET A 97 -5.13 0.20 4.72
N HIS A 98 -4.59 -0.61 3.81
CA HIS A 98 -4.14 -0.15 2.51
C HIS A 98 -5.32 0.33 1.65
N SER A 99 -6.41 -0.42 1.64
CA SER A 99 -7.63 -0.06 0.91
C SER A 99 -8.22 1.25 1.42
N VAL A 100 -8.29 1.43 2.74
CA VAL A 100 -8.79 2.66 3.34
C VAL A 100 -7.88 3.84 2.99
N ALA A 101 -6.58 3.68 3.08
CA ALA A 101 -5.63 4.73 2.71
C ALA A 101 -5.80 5.15 1.25
N ASN A 102 -5.92 4.19 0.35
CA ASN A 102 -6.12 4.47 -1.08
C ASN A 102 -7.48 5.12 -1.35
N LEU A 103 -8.51 4.69 -0.63
CA LEU A 103 -9.84 5.29 -0.75
C LEU A 103 -9.82 6.76 -0.32
N VAL A 104 -9.15 7.08 0.79
CA VAL A 104 -9.01 8.46 1.26
C VAL A 104 -8.32 9.31 0.20
N VAL A 105 -7.24 8.83 -0.37
CA VAL A 105 -6.52 9.55 -1.43
C VAL A 105 -7.41 9.76 -2.66
N LEU A 106 -8.16 8.75 -3.05
CA LEU A 106 -9.08 8.85 -4.18
C LEU A 106 -10.18 9.88 -3.93
N VAL A 107 -10.80 9.85 -2.75
CA VAL A 107 -11.86 10.80 -2.38
C VAL A 107 -11.32 12.22 -2.35
N LEU A 108 -10.14 12.44 -1.77
CA LEU A 108 -9.53 13.78 -1.75
C LEU A 108 -9.21 14.26 -3.16
N GLY A 109 -8.78 13.37 -4.04
CA GLY A 109 -8.55 13.70 -5.43
C GLY A 109 -9.82 14.16 -6.15
N VAL A 110 -10.93 13.45 -5.92
CA VAL A 110 -12.23 13.79 -6.50
C VAL A 110 -12.75 15.12 -5.94
N VAL A 111 -12.64 15.32 -4.63
CA VAL A 111 -13.11 16.56 -3.98
C VAL A 111 -12.38 17.78 -4.51
N LYS A 112 -11.09 17.67 -4.84
CA LYS A 112 -10.33 18.77 -5.44
C LYS A 112 -10.85 19.19 -6.82
N LEU A 113 -11.61 18.32 -7.49
CA LEU A 113 -12.18 18.61 -8.81
C LEU A 113 -13.52 19.33 -8.72
N ILE A 114 -14.10 19.43 -7.56
CA ILE A 114 -15.37 20.09 -7.29
C ILE A 114 -15.10 21.51 -6.78
#